data_5a6ec8a18ccdd9e8142f26c1ca87ae84
#
_entry.id   5a6ec8a18ccdd9e8142f26c1ca87ae84
#
_cell.length_a   1.000
_cell.length_b   1.000
_cell.length_c   1.000
_cell.angle_alpha   90.00
_cell.angle_beta   90.00
_cell.angle_gamma   90.00
#
_symmetry.space_group_name_H-M   'P 1'
#
loop_
_entity.id
_entity.type
_entity.pdbx_description
1 polymer ?
#
loop_
_entity_poly.entity_id
_entity_poly.type
_entity_poly.pdbx_seq_one_letter_code
_entity_poly.pdbx_strand_id
1 'polypeptide(L)'
;MHGRARIVILGLVAVLLGGGAVTAVTIGMQRGTAVAAAVNGEVIYVNELNGQVDTLAKQYGLDLGTADGARQRAEISRVVLDQLIEQRVVLQEARRNSAMPTETQVDSQLQEIKRNFPTESDFEMALSQRNLSLTELKDRLRTNLAVRNLMVKVAPATVSDVEIEQYFREHRNEFDRSEQVHVKHILLDDENQARLVLAKLRRGESFDDLARQYSKDPGSREQGGDLGFVSRGQLVPEFEQVAFALQPKQISDIVKTQYGYHLIQVLDRRPPQPATLEQARDQIRGVLLSGRQEASFQEWLKKIKTQAKITRTDQPTK
;
A
#
# COMPACT_ATOMS: atom_id res chain seq x y z
N MET A 1 -8.30 -27.43 -15.61
CA MET A 1 -7.63 -27.43 -14.30
C MET A 1 -7.92 -26.09 -13.64
N HIS A 2 -8.88 -26.06 -12.74
CA HIS A 2 -9.42 -24.83 -12.15
C HIS A 2 -8.60 -24.51 -10.90
N GLY A 3 -7.75 -23.49 -10.98
CA GLY A 3 -7.02 -22.94 -9.85
C GLY A 3 -8.01 -22.26 -8.89
N ARG A 4 -8.26 -22.88 -7.74
CA ARG A 4 -8.97 -22.26 -6.63
C ARG A 4 -8.11 -21.11 -6.10
N ALA A 5 -8.46 -19.87 -6.44
CA ALA A 5 -7.93 -18.68 -5.79
C ALA A 5 -8.36 -18.71 -4.32
N ARG A 6 -7.49 -19.18 -3.44
CA ARG A 6 -7.61 -18.96 -1.99
C ARG A 6 -7.37 -17.49 -1.75
N ILE A 7 -8.46 -16.74 -1.53
CA ILE A 7 -8.36 -15.38 -0.98
C ILE A 7 -7.83 -15.54 0.44
N VAL A 8 -6.53 -15.34 0.60
CA VAL A 8 -5.90 -15.24 1.92
C VAL A 8 -6.26 -13.85 2.42
N ILE A 9 -7.26 -13.78 3.30
CA ILE A 9 -7.62 -12.56 4.04
C ILE A 9 -6.51 -12.37 5.08
N LEU A 10 -5.47 -11.62 4.72
CA LEU A 10 -4.43 -11.19 5.62
C LEU A 10 -4.93 -10.04 6.49
N GLY A 11 -4.90 -10.27 7.79
CA GLY A 11 -4.80 -9.29 8.87
C GLY A 11 -5.85 -8.18 8.94
N LEU A 12 -6.68 -8.24 9.93
CA LEU A 12 -7.81 -7.35 10.26
C LEU A 12 -7.48 -5.83 10.31
N VAL A 13 -6.24 -5.45 10.50
CA VAL A 13 -5.82 -4.04 10.59
C VAL A 13 -5.57 -3.42 9.23
N ALA A 14 -5.12 -4.20 8.24
CA ALA A 14 -4.95 -3.72 6.87
C ALA A 14 -6.31 -3.39 6.20
N VAL A 15 -7.42 -4.01 6.64
CA VAL A 15 -8.76 -3.73 6.11
C VAL A 15 -9.35 -2.42 6.65
N LEU A 16 -8.96 -1.97 7.83
CA LEU A 16 -9.32 -0.64 8.34
C LEU A 16 -8.57 0.49 7.60
N LEU A 17 -7.37 0.20 7.06
CA LEU A 17 -6.57 1.14 6.27
C LEU A 17 -6.76 0.96 4.76
N GLY A 18 -7.22 -0.19 4.31
CA GLY A 18 -7.44 -0.54 2.91
C GLY A 18 -8.92 -0.46 2.53
N GLY A 19 -9.36 0.69 2.02
CA GLY A 19 -10.41 0.83 1.03
C GLY A 19 -11.80 0.21 1.23
N GLY A 20 -12.19 -0.22 2.42
CA GLY A 20 -13.58 -0.58 2.70
C GLY A 20 -14.44 0.68 2.92
N ALA A 21 -15.46 0.88 2.09
CA ALA A 21 -16.36 2.00 2.20
C ALA A 21 -17.19 1.92 3.49
N VAL A 22 -16.79 2.66 4.51
CA VAL A 22 -17.67 2.98 5.63
C VAL A 22 -18.58 4.11 5.16
N THR A 23 -19.76 3.77 4.69
CA THR A 23 -20.82 4.77 4.52
C THR A 23 -21.22 5.27 5.91
N ALA A 24 -20.98 6.55 6.16
CA ALA A 24 -21.60 7.21 7.31
C ALA A 24 -23.11 7.06 7.18
N VAL A 25 -23.70 6.27 8.03
CA VAL A 25 -25.16 6.26 8.17
C VAL A 25 -25.52 7.58 8.84
N THR A 26 -25.88 8.57 8.04
CA THR A 26 -26.69 9.68 8.50
C THR A 26 -27.92 9.05 9.15
N ILE A 27 -28.14 9.30 10.43
CA ILE A 27 -29.34 8.88 11.16
C ILE A 27 -30.53 9.67 10.58
N GLY A 28 -30.92 9.29 9.37
CA GLY A 28 -32.20 9.64 8.79
C GLY A 28 -33.13 8.48 9.12
N MET A 29 -34.14 8.73 9.90
CA MET A 29 -35.23 7.80 10.24
C MET A 29 -35.80 7.16 8.98
N GLN A 30 -35.27 6.01 8.55
CA GLN A 30 -35.98 5.08 7.69
C GLN A 30 -36.42 3.88 8.53
N ARG A 31 -37.68 3.90 8.94
CA ARG A 31 -38.41 2.78 9.53
C ARG A 31 -38.44 1.63 8.52
N GLY A 32 -37.97 0.45 8.93
CA GLY A 32 -38.21 -0.78 8.17
C GLY A 32 -36.98 -1.58 7.77
N THR A 33 -35.86 -1.48 8.48
CA THR A 33 -34.67 -2.30 8.19
C THR A 33 -34.53 -3.40 9.21
N ALA A 34 -34.43 -4.66 8.73
CA ALA A 34 -34.14 -5.79 9.58
C ALA A 34 -32.79 -5.63 10.30
N VAL A 35 -32.71 -6.12 11.52
CA VAL A 35 -31.50 -6.08 12.33
C VAL A 35 -30.59 -7.23 11.94
N ALA A 36 -29.32 -6.98 11.64
CA ALA A 36 -28.30 -7.98 11.39
C ALA A 36 -27.58 -8.38 12.70
N ALA A 37 -27.26 -7.40 13.55
CA ALA A 37 -26.65 -7.61 14.85
C ALA A 37 -26.89 -6.41 15.77
N ALA A 38 -26.62 -6.57 17.07
CA ALA A 38 -26.50 -5.46 18.01
C ALA A 38 -25.29 -5.66 18.90
N VAL A 39 -24.60 -4.55 19.23
CA VAL A 39 -23.40 -4.50 20.06
C VAL A 39 -23.65 -3.54 21.22
N ASN A 40 -23.76 -4.03 22.43
CA ASN A 40 -24.08 -3.23 23.62
C ASN A 40 -25.32 -2.31 23.44
N GLY A 41 -26.32 -2.76 22.66
CA GLY A 41 -27.53 -2.00 22.34
C GLY A 41 -27.46 -1.16 21.07
N GLU A 42 -26.28 -0.90 20.50
CA GLU A 42 -26.18 -0.24 19.17
C GLU A 42 -26.45 -1.25 18.06
N VAL A 43 -27.44 -0.97 17.21
CA VAL A 43 -27.93 -1.85 16.16
C VAL A 43 -27.08 -1.71 14.89
N ILE A 44 -26.77 -2.83 14.26
CA ILE A 44 -26.27 -2.95 12.88
C ILE A 44 -27.41 -3.43 12.02
N TYR A 45 -27.79 -2.67 11.02
CA TYR A 45 -28.91 -3.00 10.16
C TYR A 45 -28.48 -3.83 8.94
N VAL A 46 -29.41 -4.64 8.41
CA VAL A 46 -29.17 -5.46 7.20
C VAL A 46 -28.81 -4.61 5.98
N ASN A 47 -29.40 -3.43 5.84
CA ASN A 47 -29.04 -2.50 4.73
C ASN A 47 -27.61 -1.99 4.85
N GLU A 48 -27.11 -1.70 6.06
CA GLU A 48 -25.71 -1.33 6.32
C GLU A 48 -24.79 -2.49 5.89
N LEU A 49 -25.10 -3.71 6.33
CA LEU A 49 -24.35 -4.90 5.96
C LEU A 49 -24.33 -5.11 4.43
N ASN A 50 -25.51 -5.08 3.80
CA ASN A 50 -25.62 -5.28 2.35
C ASN A 50 -24.87 -4.20 1.56
N GLY A 51 -24.95 -2.94 1.97
CA GLY A 51 -24.22 -1.84 1.33
C GLY A 51 -22.70 -2.07 1.34
N GLN A 52 -22.16 -2.58 2.44
CA GLN A 52 -20.72 -2.93 2.55
C GLN A 52 -20.36 -4.14 1.66
N VAL A 53 -21.20 -5.17 1.66
CA VAL A 53 -21.03 -6.37 0.79
C VAL A 53 -21.05 -5.97 -0.69
N ASP A 54 -22.00 -5.13 -1.10
CA ASP A 54 -22.12 -4.69 -2.49
C ASP A 54 -20.94 -3.80 -2.91
N THR A 55 -20.46 -2.96 -2.01
CA THR A 55 -19.25 -2.14 -2.25
C THR A 55 -18.03 -3.02 -2.45
N LEU A 56 -17.85 -4.03 -1.60
CA LEU A 56 -16.74 -4.99 -1.71
C LEU A 56 -16.82 -5.79 -3.01
N ALA A 57 -18.05 -6.27 -3.37
CA ALA A 57 -18.27 -7.00 -4.60
C ALA A 57 -17.89 -6.17 -5.84
N LYS A 58 -18.30 -4.90 -5.90
CA LYS A 58 -17.93 -3.99 -6.98
C LYS A 58 -16.41 -3.76 -7.05
N GLN A 59 -15.76 -3.57 -5.92
CA GLN A 59 -14.32 -3.34 -5.84
C GLN A 59 -13.49 -4.52 -6.39
N TYR A 60 -13.96 -5.76 -6.17
CA TYR A 60 -13.28 -6.98 -6.62
C TYR A 60 -13.88 -7.59 -7.89
N GLY A 61 -14.85 -6.92 -8.52
CA GLY A 61 -15.50 -7.41 -9.74
C GLY A 61 -16.26 -8.72 -9.55
N LEU A 62 -16.84 -8.95 -8.36
CA LEU A 62 -17.56 -10.18 -8.03
C LEU A 62 -18.99 -10.10 -8.53
N ASP A 63 -19.43 -11.12 -9.30
CA ASP A 63 -20.84 -11.28 -9.68
C ASP A 63 -21.58 -12.11 -8.61
N LEU A 64 -22.26 -11.41 -7.72
CA LEU A 64 -23.04 -12.02 -6.63
C LEU A 64 -24.47 -12.40 -7.05
N GLY A 65 -24.86 -12.21 -8.32
CA GLY A 65 -26.19 -12.53 -8.85
C GLY A 65 -26.38 -13.98 -9.28
N THR A 66 -25.32 -14.77 -9.41
CA THR A 66 -25.37 -16.18 -9.78
C THR A 66 -25.62 -17.08 -8.57
N ALA A 67 -25.94 -18.37 -8.79
CA ALA A 67 -26.11 -19.34 -7.70
C ALA A 67 -24.84 -19.53 -6.86
N ASP A 68 -23.66 -19.52 -7.49
CA ASP A 68 -22.37 -19.52 -6.78
C ASP A 68 -22.08 -18.17 -6.14
N GLY A 69 -22.48 -17.08 -6.78
CA GLY A 69 -22.42 -15.73 -6.23
C GLY A 69 -23.25 -15.57 -4.96
N ALA A 70 -24.39 -16.21 -4.86
CA ALA A 70 -25.23 -16.22 -3.64
C ALA A 70 -24.50 -16.90 -2.44
N ARG A 71 -23.76 -17.99 -2.68
CA ARG A 71 -22.94 -18.64 -1.64
C ARG A 71 -21.78 -17.72 -1.22
N GLN A 72 -21.08 -17.13 -2.18
CA GLN A 72 -20.04 -16.15 -1.91
C GLN A 72 -20.57 -14.95 -1.14
N ARG A 73 -21.77 -14.45 -1.50
CA ARG A 73 -22.44 -13.36 -0.76
C ARG A 73 -22.63 -13.71 0.71
N ALA A 74 -23.08 -14.93 1.01
CA ALA A 74 -23.29 -15.36 2.39
C ALA A 74 -21.98 -15.42 3.18
N GLU A 75 -20.88 -15.90 2.58
CA GLU A 75 -19.56 -15.94 3.20
C GLU A 75 -19.01 -14.53 3.43
N ILE A 76 -19.09 -13.67 2.41
CA ILE A 76 -18.66 -12.27 2.51
C ILE A 76 -19.49 -11.55 3.58
N SER A 77 -20.82 -11.77 3.62
CA SER A 77 -21.69 -11.14 4.61
C SER A 77 -21.31 -11.48 6.05
N ARG A 78 -20.88 -12.72 6.32
CA ARG A 78 -20.41 -13.12 7.66
C ARG A 78 -19.14 -12.34 8.04
N VAL A 79 -18.17 -12.28 7.14
CA VAL A 79 -16.90 -11.55 7.38
C VAL A 79 -17.18 -10.07 7.57
N VAL A 80 -18.00 -9.46 6.72
CA VAL A 80 -18.36 -8.04 6.81
C VAL A 80 -19.14 -7.75 8.10
N LEU A 81 -20.06 -8.65 8.51
CA LEU A 81 -20.77 -8.49 9.77
C LEU A 81 -19.82 -8.54 10.97
N ASP A 82 -18.85 -9.47 10.98
CA ASP A 82 -17.83 -9.53 12.01
C ASP A 82 -17.00 -8.25 12.10
N GLN A 83 -16.64 -7.67 10.95
CA GLN A 83 -15.94 -6.40 10.86
C GLN A 83 -16.78 -5.23 11.39
N LEU A 84 -18.07 -5.17 11.03
CA LEU A 84 -18.98 -4.13 11.53
C LEU A 84 -19.18 -4.24 13.06
N ILE A 85 -19.31 -5.45 13.57
CA ILE A 85 -19.39 -5.70 15.02
C ILE A 85 -18.11 -5.20 15.73
N GLU A 86 -16.94 -5.56 15.20
CA GLU A 86 -15.66 -5.15 15.76
C GLU A 86 -15.48 -3.64 15.71
N GLN A 87 -15.80 -3.02 14.58
CA GLN A 87 -15.78 -1.56 14.45
C GLN A 87 -16.69 -0.89 15.47
N ARG A 88 -17.89 -1.45 15.69
CA ARG A 88 -18.83 -0.92 16.70
C ARG A 88 -18.24 -0.99 18.10
N VAL A 89 -17.65 -2.14 18.47
CA VAL A 89 -16.94 -2.30 19.74
C VAL A 89 -15.83 -1.26 19.90
N VAL A 90 -14.96 -1.12 18.90
CA VAL A 90 -13.82 -0.19 18.93
C VAL A 90 -14.29 1.25 19.05
N LEU A 91 -15.32 1.67 18.31
CA LEU A 91 -15.82 3.05 18.38
C LEU A 91 -16.50 3.35 19.72
N GLN A 92 -17.21 2.37 20.34
CA GLN A 92 -17.75 2.50 21.69
C GLN A 92 -16.62 2.69 22.70
N GLU A 93 -15.58 1.90 22.60
CA GLU A 93 -14.42 2.03 23.48
C GLU A 93 -13.65 3.33 23.23
N ALA A 94 -13.56 3.80 21.99
CA ALA A 94 -12.98 5.12 21.67
C ALA A 94 -13.74 6.26 22.37
N ARG A 95 -15.08 6.19 22.38
CA ARG A 95 -15.91 7.16 23.13
C ARG A 95 -15.66 7.06 24.65
N ARG A 96 -15.68 5.85 25.22
CA ARG A 96 -15.46 5.62 26.67
C ARG A 96 -14.09 6.10 27.13
N ASN A 97 -13.07 5.92 26.31
CA ASN A 97 -11.70 6.32 26.62
C ASN A 97 -11.34 7.75 26.15
N SER A 98 -12.31 8.57 25.77
CA SER A 98 -12.07 9.94 25.22
C SER A 98 -11.01 9.93 24.11
N ALA A 99 -11.08 8.96 23.21
CA ALA A 99 -10.17 8.76 22.10
C ALA A 99 -10.76 9.20 20.74
N MET A 100 -11.98 9.71 20.74
CA MET A 100 -12.57 10.29 19.53
C MET A 100 -11.75 11.50 19.09
N PRO A 101 -11.47 11.65 17.78
CA PRO A 101 -10.73 12.79 17.28
C PRO A 101 -11.58 14.07 17.36
N THR A 102 -10.92 15.21 17.49
CA THR A 102 -11.53 16.52 17.30
C THR A 102 -11.71 16.82 15.80
N GLU A 103 -12.62 17.72 15.44
CA GLU A 103 -12.78 18.15 14.05
C GLU A 103 -11.47 18.75 13.49
N THR A 104 -10.71 19.48 14.31
CA THR A 104 -9.40 20.00 13.92
C THR A 104 -8.42 18.90 13.50
N GLN A 105 -8.41 17.76 14.21
CA GLN A 105 -7.58 16.62 13.83
C GLN A 105 -8.02 15.98 12.51
N VAL A 106 -9.33 15.90 12.28
CA VAL A 106 -9.89 15.38 11.03
C VAL A 106 -9.54 16.31 9.86
N ASP A 107 -9.72 17.61 10.04
CA ASP A 107 -9.42 18.61 9.01
C ASP A 107 -7.91 18.66 8.71
N SER A 108 -7.05 18.58 9.73
CA SER A 108 -5.60 18.50 9.53
C SER A 108 -5.21 17.29 8.70
N GLN A 109 -5.77 16.12 9.00
CA GLN A 109 -5.50 14.90 8.23
C GLN A 109 -6.04 15.00 6.79
N LEU A 110 -7.18 15.63 6.59
CA LEU A 110 -7.72 15.91 5.26
C LEU A 110 -6.79 16.84 4.47
N GLN A 111 -6.26 17.89 5.10
CA GLN A 111 -5.30 18.79 4.44
C GLN A 111 -3.98 18.07 4.05
N GLU A 112 -3.50 17.14 4.87
CA GLU A 112 -2.34 16.33 4.51
C GLU A 112 -2.61 15.47 3.27
N ILE A 113 -3.81 14.87 3.17
CA ILE A 113 -4.20 14.11 1.97
C ILE A 113 -4.26 15.03 0.74
N LYS A 114 -4.88 16.21 0.87
CA LYS A 114 -4.99 17.17 -0.24
C LYS A 114 -3.64 17.63 -0.78
N ARG A 115 -2.61 17.76 0.07
CA ARG A 115 -1.23 18.12 -0.36
C ARG A 115 -0.59 17.15 -1.33
N ASN A 116 -1.08 15.90 -1.42
CA ASN A 116 -0.59 14.91 -2.37
C ASN A 116 -1.16 15.11 -3.79
N PHE A 117 -2.06 16.07 -3.97
CA PHE A 117 -2.67 16.39 -5.26
C PHE A 117 -2.19 17.77 -5.73
N PRO A 118 -1.86 17.92 -7.04
CA PRO A 118 -1.40 19.20 -7.57
C PRO A 118 -2.43 20.33 -7.41
N THR A 119 -3.73 20.01 -7.56
CA THR A 119 -4.84 20.97 -7.45
C THR A 119 -6.02 20.38 -6.67
N GLU A 120 -6.92 21.24 -6.18
CA GLU A 120 -8.19 20.81 -5.58
C GLU A 120 -9.06 20.01 -6.55
N SER A 121 -9.06 20.36 -7.83
CA SER A 121 -9.80 19.65 -8.87
C SER A 121 -9.27 18.22 -9.06
N ASP A 122 -7.96 18.00 -8.96
CA ASP A 122 -7.36 16.64 -9.03
C ASP A 122 -7.81 15.80 -7.83
N PHE A 123 -7.90 16.39 -6.65
CA PHE A 123 -8.42 15.73 -5.45
C PHE A 123 -9.90 15.35 -5.60
N GLU A 124 -10.75 16.29 -6.07
CA GLU A 124 -12.17 16.03 -6.31
C GLU A 124 -12.40 14.95 -7.37
N MET A 125 -11.61 14.98 -8.44
CA MET A 125 -11.63 13.95 -9.49
C MET A 125 -11.25 12.57 -8.92
N ALA A 126 -10.23 12.51 -8.07
CA ALA A 126 -9.81 11.27 -7.41
C ALA A 126 -10.88 10.70 -6.46
N LEU A 127 -11.64 11.56 -5.77
CA LEU A 127 -12.81 11.17 -4.99
C LEU A 127 -13.90 10.59 -5.88
N SER A 128 -14.24 11.31 -6.95
CA SER A 128 -15.28 10.92 -7.90
C SER A 128 -14.98 9.58 -8.56
N GLN A 129 -13.74 9.33 -8.99
CA GLN A 129 -13.30 8.05 -9.56
C GLN A 129 -13.48 6.88 -8.58
N ARG A 130 -13.44 7.14 -7.29
CA ARG A 130 -13.67 6.15 -6.23
C ARG A 130 -15.10 6.11 -5.72
N ASN A 131 -16.02 6.89 -6.33
CA ASN A 131 -17.39 7.09 -5.86
C ASN A 131 -17.45 7.44 -4.37
N LEU A 132 -16.56 8.32 -3.91
CA LEU A 132 -16.41 8.72 -2.53
C LEU A 132 -16.74 10.21 -2.38
N SER A 133 -17.68 10.55 -1.52
CA SER A 133 -17.96 11.94 -1.15
C SER A 133 -16.93 12.46 -0.12
N LEU A 134 -16.78 13.78 -0.05
CA LEU A 134 -15.94 14.42 0.97
C LEU A 134 -16.41 14.09 2.40
N THR A 135 -17.73 14.01 2.61
CA THR A 135 -18.30 13.63 3.90
C THR A 135 -17.92 12.22 4.29
N GLU A 136 -18.05 11.26 3.38
CA GLU A 136 -17.64 9.87 3.62
C GLU A 136 -16.13 9.77 3.87
N LEU A 137 -15.31 10.54 3.16
CA LEU A 137 -13.86 10.59 3.44
C LEU A 137 -13.60 11.10 4.87
N LYS A 138 -14.25 12.21 5.30
CA LYS A 138 -14.12 12.73 6.67
C LYS A 138 -14.55 11.71 7.71
N ASP A 139 -15.61 10.95 7.48
CA ASP A 139 -16.09 9.93 8.42
C ASP A 139 -15.11 8.75 8.52
N ARG A 140 -14.48 8.34 7.40
CA ARG A 140 -13.40 7.37 7.41
C ARG A 140 -12.19 7.88 8.19
N LEU A 141 -11.80 9.13 7.97
CA LEU A 141 -10.70 9.76 8.72
C LEU A 141 -11.01 9.80 10.22
N ARG A 142 -12.25 10.15 10.59
CA ARG A 142 -12.72 10.17 11.98
C ARG A 142 -12.61 8.79 12.64
N THR A 143 -13.03 7.75 11.93
CA THR A 143 -12.93 6.36 12.40
C THR A 143 -11.47 5.93 12.56
N ASN A 144 -10.62 6.17 11.57
CA ASN A 144 -9.21 5.77 11.60
C ASN A 144 -8.45 6.51 12.71
N LEU A 145 -8.72 7.79 12.87
CA LEU A 145 -8.14 8.59 13.96
C LEU A 145 -8.61 8.11 15.34
N ALA A 146 -9.89 7.73 15.47
CA ALA A 146 -10.42 7.19 16.73
C ALA A 146 -9.72 5.87 17.10
N VAL A 147 -9.55 4.96 16.14
CA VAL A 147 -8.81 3.70 16.34
C VAL A 147 -7.37 3.96 16.78
N ARG A 148 -6.67 4.84 16.05
CA ARG A 148 -5.27 5.20 16.35
C ARG A 148 -5.14 5.84 17.74
N ASN A 149 -6.00 6.80 18.06
CA ASN A 149 -6.01 7.46 19.38
C ASN A 149 -6.32 6.45 20.51
N LEU A 150 -7.26 5.53 20.26
CA LEU A 150 -7.59 4.47 21.21
C LEU A 150 -6.40 3.54 21.41
N MET A 151 -5.77 3.07 20.34
CA MET A 151 -4.60 2.19 20.38
C MET A 151 -3.49 2.77 21.27
N VAL A 152 -3.18 4.06 21.11
CA VAL A 152 -2.17 4.74 21.96
C VAL A 152 -2.55 4.71 23.45
N LYS A 153 -3.85 4.80 23.76
CA LYS A 153 -4.32 4.84 25.15
C LYS A 153 -4.39 3.46 25.82
N VAL A 154 -4.83 2.45 25.08
CA VAL A 154 -5.11 1.13 25.66
C VAL A 154 -3.99 0.12 25.45
N ALA A 155 -3.10 0.38 24.52
CA ALA A 155 -1.95 -0.44 24.16
C ALA A 155 -0.66 0.41 24.12
N PRO A 156 -0.29 1.09 25.20
CA PRO A 156 0.97 1.82 25.23
C PRO A 156 2.13 0.84 25.04
N ALA A 157 3.07 1.23 24.19
CA ALA A 157 4.24 0.41 23.91
C ALA A 157 5.52 1.24 24.07
N THR A 158 6.57 0.58 24.49
CA THR A 158 7.93 1.16 24.58
C THR A 158 8.91 0.23 23.90
N VAL A 159 9.96 0.79 23.37
CA VAL A 159 11.06 0.05 22.74
C VAL A 159 12.36 0.54 23.35
N SER A 160 13.16 -0.39 23.85
CA SER A 160 14.47 -0.09 24.43
C SER A 160 15.55 -0.01 23.37
N ASP A 161 16.66 0.66 23.67
CA ASP A 161 17.81 0.73 22.78
C ASP A 161 18.43 -0.65 22.52
N VAL A 162 18.39 -1.55 23.51
CA VAL A 162 18.88 -2.95 23.35
C VAL A 162 18.08 -3.69 22.27
N GLU A 163 16.76 -3.52 22.22
CA GLU A 163 15.92 -4.15 21.19
C GLU A 163 16.19 -3.55 19.82
N ILE A 164 16.45 -2.25 19.73
CA ILE A 164 16.84 -1.58 18.48
C ILE A 164 18.17 -2.13 17.97
N GLU A 165 19.16 -2.26 18.86
CA GLU A 165 20.48 -2.82 18.52
C GLU A 165 20.38 -4.29 18.08
N GLN A 166 19.55 -5.08 18.76
CA GLN A 166 19.31 -6.46 18.38
C GLN A 166 18.67 -6.56 16.99
N TYR A 167 17.59 -5.81 16.77
CA TYR A 167 16.90 -5.78 15.49
C TYR A 167 17.85 -5.36 14.36
N PHE A 168 18.67 -4.32 14.58
CA PHE A 168 19.64 -3.88 13.59
C PHE A 168 20.66 -4.96 13.24
N ARG A 169 21.18 -5.72 14.24
CA ARG A 169 22.11 -6.82 13.98
C ARG A 169 21.48 -7.94 13.15
N GLU A 170 20.23 -8.29 13.46
CA GLU A 170 19.50 -9.38 12.81
C GLU A 170 19.06 -9.02 11.38
N HIS A 171 18.78 -7.74 11.12
CA HIS A 171 18.21 -7.23 9.87
C HIS A 171 19.14 -6.24 9.14
N ARG A 172 20.44 -6.27 9.43
CA ARG A 172 21.39 -5.27 8.95
C ARG A 172 21.30 -5.02 7.44
N ASN A 173 21.18 -6.08 6.65
CA ASN A 173 21.12 -6.01 5.19
C ASN A 173 19.91 -5.20 4.65
N GLU A 174 18.84 -5.05 5.45
CA GLU A 174 17.64 -4.29 5.08
C GLU A 174 17.88 -2.76 5.13
N PHE A 175 18.90 -2.33 5.88
CA PHE A 175 19.25 -0.93 6.07
C PHE A 175 20.44 -0.49 5.22
N ASP A 176 21.21 -1.43 4.71
CA ASP A 176 22.37 -1.15 3.88
C ASP A 176 21.92 -0.51 2.55
N ARG A 177 22.65 0.54 2.14
CA ARG A 177 22.47 1.10 0.82
C ARG A 177 23.12 0.17 -0.20
N SER A 178 22.29 -0.36 -1.09
CA SER A 178 22.77 -1.19 -2.20
C SER A 178 23.70 -0.39 -3.11
N GLU A 179 24.58 -1.11 -3.80
CA GLU A 179 25.34 -0.55 -4.91
C GLU A 179 24.40 0.06 -5.96
N GLN A 180 24.73 1.23 -6.48
CA GLN A 180 24.01 1.91 -7.56
C GLN A 180 24.94 2.27 -8.69
N VAL A 181 24.45 2.18 -9.91
CA VAL A 181 25.12 2.65 -11.11
C VAL A 181 24.26 3.68 -11.83
N HIS A 182 24.86 4.79 -12.24
CA HIS A 182 24.21 5.77 -13.11
C HIS A 182 24.41 5.32 -14.55
N VAL A 183 23.33 4.97 -15.22
CA VAL A 183 23.41 4.37 -16.55
C VAL A 183 22.64 5.16 -17.60
N LYS A 184 23.17 5.16 -18.81
CA LYS A 184 22.48 5.52 -20.05
C LYS A 184 22.35 4.28 -20.92
N HIS A 185 21.29 4.23 -21.73
CA HIS A 185 21.15 3.19 -22.72
C HIS A 185 20.57 3.67 -24.05
N ILE A 186 20.83 2.90 -25.09
CA ILE A 186 20.18 3.03 -26.40
C ILE A 186 19.52 1.69 -26.69
N LEU A 187 18.20 1.66 -26.81
CA LEU A 187 17.41 0.48 -27.17
C LEU A 187 17.17 0.47 -28.67
N LEU A 188 17.40 -0.67 -29.31
CA LEU A 188 17.29 -0.86 -30.76
C LEU A 188 16.53 -2.15 -31.07
N ASP A 189 15.78 -2.16 -32.19
CA ASP A 189 14.94 -3.30 -32.56
C ASP A 189 15.74 -4.44 -33.20
N ASP A 190 16.86 -4.13 -33.87
CA ASP A 190 17.67 -5.14 -34.52
C ASP A 190 19.17 -4.99 -34.27
N GLU A 191 19.88 -6.10 -34.43
CA GLU A 191 21.32 -6.20 -34.13
C GLU A 191 22.18 -5.40 -35.12
N ASN A 192 21.77 -5.23 -36.40
CA ASN A 192 22.55 -4.50 -37.37
C ASN A 192 22.53 -3.00 -37.08
N GLN A 193 21.37 -2.48 -36.65
CA GLN A 193 21.30 -1.10 -36.13
C GLN A 193 22.18 -0.95 -34.87
N ALA A 194 22.15 -1.90 -33.94
CA ALA A 194 23.00 -1.86 -32.76
C ALA A 194 24.49 -1.84 -33.11
N ARG A 195 24.91 -2.64 -34.08
CA ARG A 195 26.30 -2.63 -34.60
C ARG A 195 26.67 -1.29 -35.23
N LEU A 196 25.76 -0.69 -36.01
CA LEU A 196 25.98 0.63 -36.63
C LEU A 196 26.17 1.71 -35.53
N VAL A 197 25.26 1.76 -34.54
CA VAL A 197 25.30 2.76 -33.48
C VAL A 197 26.53 2.55 -32.59
N LEU A 198 26.88 1.30 -32.27
CA LEU A 198 28.10 0.98 -31.53
C LEU A 198 29.38 1.45 -32.28
N ALA A 199 29.43 1.27 -33.59
CA ALA A 199 30.55 1.76 -34.42
C ALA A 199 30.67 3.29 -34.36
N LYS A 200 29.55 4.02 -34.34
CA LYS A 200 29.52 5.49 -34.17
C LYS A 200 30.02 5.92 -32.80
N LEU A 201 29.53 5.26 -31.73
CA LEU A 201 30.01 5.50 -30.35
C LEU A 201 31.52 5.26 -30.23
N ARG A 202 32.04 4.20 -30.85
CA ARG A 202 33.49 3.91 -30.85
C ARG A 202 34.34 4.92 -31.63
N ARG A 203 33.72 5.70 -32.52
CA ARG A 203 34.35 6.84 -33.24
C ARG A 203 34.25 8.13 -32.41
N GLY A 204 33.63 8.13 -31.25
CA GLY A 204 33.50 9.29 -30.37
C GLY A 204 32.26 10.15 -30.62
N GLU A 205 31.26 9.66 -31.37
CA GLU A 205 29.99 10.36 -31.51
C GLU A 205 29.26 10.36 -30.14
N SER A 206 28.51 11.43 -29.88
CA SER A 206 27.82 11.64 -28.60
C SER A 206 26.78 10.54 -28.31
N PHE A 207 26.86 9.92 -27.14
CA PHE A 207 25.89 8.92 -26.71
C PHE A 207 24.48 9.51 -26.64
N ASP A 208 24.37 10.74 -26.12
CA ASP A 208 23.08 11.45 -25.96
C ASP A 208 22.41 11.73 -27.29
N ASP A 209 23.18 12.18 -28.29
CA ASP A 209 22.64 12.46 -29.62
C ASP A 209 22.22 11.19 -30.36
N LEU A 210 23.03 10.13 -30.21
CA LEU A 210 22.70 8.83 -30.79
C LEU A 210 21.47 8.21 -30.08
N ALA A 211 21.31 8.40 -28.78
CA ALA A 211 20.13 7.96 -28.06
C ALA A 211 18.87 8.70 -28.56
N ARG A 212 18.90 10.02 -28.68
CA ARG A 212 17.78 10.81 -29.23
C ARG A 212 17.43 10.39 -30.65
N GLN A 213 18.44 10.08 -31.45
CA GLN A 213 18.26 9.76 -32.88
C GLN A 213 17.77 8.31 -33.08
N TYR A 214 18.29 7.35 -32.34
CA TYR A 214 18.10 5.93 -32.67
C TYR A 214 17.33 5.14 -31.59
N SER A 215 17.31 5.58 -30.34
CA SER A 215 16.70 4.80 -29.27
C SER A 215 15.20 4.63 -29.45
N LYS A 216 14.74 3.41 -29.20
CA LYS A 216 13.31 3.03 -29.19
C LYS A 216 12.71 3.10 -27.79
N ASP A 217 13.51 3.43 -26.77
CA ASP A 217 12.99 3.63 -25.43
C ASP A 217 12.31 5.00 -25.27
N PRO A 218 10.98 5.06 -25.17
CA PRO A 218 10.27 6.33 -25.05
C PRO A 218 10.51 7.03 -23.71
N GLY A 219 10.94 6.29 -22.69
CA GLY A 219 11.14 6.81 -21.33
C GLY A 219 12.41 7.64 -21.19
N SER A 220 13.49 7.29 -21.90
CA SER A 220 14.79 7.93 -21.72
C SER A 220 15.35 8.58 -23.00
N ARG A 221 14.80 8.27 -24.16
CA ARG A 221 15.32 8.76 -25.47
C ARG A 221 15.56 10.26 -25.48
N GLU A 222 14.58 11.06 -25.09
CA GLU A 222 14.66 12.53 -25.12
C GLU A 222 15.66 13.08 -24.11
N GLN A 223 15.95 12.32 -23.03
CA GLN A 223 16.99 12.62 -22.04
C GLN A 223 18.37 12.04 -22.42
N GLY A 224 18.57 11.67 -23.72
CA GLY A 224 19.83 11.07 -24.17
C GLY A 224 20.09 9.66 -23.66
N GLY A 225 19.02 8.92 -23.36
CA GLY A 225 19.07 7.56 -22.86
C GLY A 225 19.31 7.44 -21.36
N ASP A 226 19.25 8.52 -20.59
CA ASP A 226 19.58 8.56 -19.16
C ASP A 226 18.47 7.90 -18.32
N LEU A 227 18.85 6.86 -17.55
CA LEU A 227 17.99 6.15 -16.60
C LEU A 227 18.24 6.58 -15.14
N GLY A 228 19.21 7.46 -14.90
CA GLY A 228 19.64 7.85 -13.57
C GLY A 228 20.38 6.74 -12.82
N PHE A 229 20.42 6.87 -11.48
CA PHE A 229 20.98 5.84 -10.61
C PHE A 229 19.98 4.69 -10.44
N VAL A 230 20.43 3.48 -10.74
CA VAL A 230 19.66 2.23 -10.58
C VAL A 230 20.37 1.29 -9.62
N SER A 231 19.57 0.57 -8.84
CA SER A 231 20.04 -0.48 -7.92
C SER A 231 19.85 -1.86 -8.54
N ARG A 232 20.52 -2.88 -7.99
CA ARG A 232 20.27 -4.27 -8.38
C ARG A 232 18.81 -4.65 -8.16
N GLY A 233 18.27 -5.48 -9.07
CA GLY A 233 16.87 -5.92 -9.07
C GLY A 233 15.88 -4.96 -9.74
N GLN A 234 16.34 -3.80 -10.25
CA GLN A 234 15.49 -2.83 -10.95
C GLN A 234 15.49 -3.00 -12.48
N LEU A 235 16.44 -3.74 -13.00
CA LEU A 235 16.63 -3.95 -14.44
C LEU A 235 16.48 -5.43 -14.80
N VAL A 236 16.26 -5.73 -16.07
CA VAL A 236 16.26 -7.12 -16.54
C VAL A 236 17.66 -7.74 -16.37
N PRO A 237 17.75 -9.04 -16.05
CA PRO A 237 18.99 -9.66 -15.62
C PRO A 237 20.17 -9.47 -16.58
N GLU A 238 19.95 -9.58 -17.89
CA GLU A 238 20.99 -9.48 -18.91
C GLU A 238 21.56 -8.05 -18.98
N PHE A 239 20.70 -7.04 -18.85
CA PHE A 239 21.11 -5.64 -18.79
C PHE A 239 21.83 -5.33 -17.47
N GLU A 240 21.27 -5.78 -16.35
CA GLU A 240 21.84 -5.57 -15.02
C GLU A 240 23.25 -6.14 -14.88
N GLN A 241 23.43 -7.38 -15.32
CA GLN A 241 24.74 -8.04 -15.27
C GLN A 241 25.82 -7.21 -15.96
N VAL A 242 25.51 -6.66 -17.14
CA VAL A 242 26.46 -5.85 -17.91
C VAL A 242 26.64 -4.47 -17.25
N ALA A 243 25.57 -3.78 -16.90
CA ALA A 243 25.63 -2.46 -16.30
C ALA A 243 26.47 -2.44 -15.02
N PHE A 244 26.31 -3.44 -14.15
CA PHE A 244 27.08 -3.56 -12.91
C PHE A 244 28.51 -4.10 -13.10
N ALA A 245 28.87 -4.64 -14.26
CA ALA A 245 30.24 -5.05 -14.59
C ALA A 245 31.07 -3.92 -15.22
N LEU A 246 30.44 -2.94 -15.87
CA LEU A 246 31.10 -1.82 -16.53
C LEU A 246 31.75 -0.86 -15.53
N GLN A 247 32.89 -0.30 -15.91
CA GLN A 247 33.49 0.82 -15.18
C GLN A 247 32.87 2.16 -15.62
N PRO A 248 32.93 3.21 -14.80
CA PRO A 248 32.49 4.54 -15.20
C PRO A 248 33.10 4.98 -16.53
N LYS A 249 32.27 5.56 -17.40
CA LYS A 249 32.56 6.01 -18.77
C LYS A 249 32.74 4.90 -19.80
N GLN A 250 32.65 3.64 -19.41
CA GLN A 250 32.66 2.52 -20.35
C GLN A 250 31.32 2.35 -21.06
N ILE A 251 31.40 1.91 -22.30
CA ILE A 251 30.23 1.52 -23.14
C ILE A 251 30.30 0.00 -23.31
N SER A 252 29.16 -0.67 -23.20
CA SER A 252 29.04 -2.10 -23.39
C SER A 252 29.25 -2.53 -24.85
N ASP A 253 29.47 -3.80 -25.06
CA ASP A 253 29.07 -4.47 -26.30
C ASP A 253 27.54 -4.53 -26.38
N ILE A 254 27.02 -5.10 -27.48
CA ILE A 254 25.58 -5.24 -27.68
C ILE A 254 25.01 -6.24 -26.68
N VAL A 255 24.02 -5.83 -25.92
CA VAL A 255 23.32 -6.65 -24.93
C VAL A 255 21.91 -6.97 -25.43
N LYS A 256 21.60 -8.26 -25.60
CA LYS A 256 20.29 -8.71 -26.03
C LYS A 256 19.40 -8.97 -24.81
N THR A 257 18.17 -8.44 -24.83
CA THR A 257 17.13 -8.71 -23.82
C THR A 257 15.81 -9.03 -24.53
N GLN A 258 14.75 -9.27 -23.77
CA GLN A 258 13.40 -9.45 -24.31
C GLN A 258 12.84 -8.19 -24.99
N TYR A 259 13.40 -7.00 -24.71
CA TYR A 259 12.96 -5.72 -25.29
C TYR A 259 13.70 -5.34 -26.57
N GLY A 260 14.80 -6.02 -26.90
CA GLY A 260 15.63 -5.72 -28.07
C GLY A 260 17.13 -5.74 -27.74
N TYR A 261 17.87 -4.90 -28.45
CA TYR A 261 19.32 -4.80 -28.36
C TYR A 261 19.69 -3.47 -27.67
N HIS A 262 20.49 -3.57 -26.62
CA HIS A 262 20.91 -2.42 -25.82
C HIS A 262 22.38 -2.12 -26.01
N LEU A 263 22.70 -0.82 -26.06
CA LEU A 263 24.04 -0.30 -25.79
C LEU A 263 23.96 0.45 -24.48
N ILE A 264 24.85 0.13 -23.55
CA ILE A 264 24.80 0.61 -22.16
C ILE A 264 26.07 1.42 -21.89
N GLN A 265 25.93 2.58 -21.27
CA GLN A 265 27.04 3.35 -20.74
C GLN A 265 26.84 3.60 -19.26
N VAL A 266 27.85 3.31 -18.45
CA VAL A 266 27.88 3.69 -17.04
C VAL A 266 28.53 5.08 -16.94
N LEU A 267 27.87 6.01 -16.27
CA LEU A 267 28.40 7.36 -16.02
C LEU A 267 29.12 7.45 -14.68
N ASP A 268 28.52 6.87 -13.65
CA ASP A 268 29.01 6.94 -12.28
C ASP A 268 28.59 5.68 -11.50
N ARG A 269 29.24 5.43 -10.38
CA ARG A 269 29.00 4.28 -9.49
C ARG A 269 29.01 4.73 -8.04
N ARG A 270 27.99 4.37 -7.30
CA ARG A 270 27.93 4.50 -5.85
C ARG A 270 28.16 3.14 -5.23
N PRO A 271 29.24 2.95 -4.49
CA PRO A 271 29.51 1.66 -3.83
C PRO A 271 28.41 1.39 -2.78
N PRO A 272 28.21 0.12 -2.42
CA PRO A 272 27.34 -0.21 -1.32
C PRO A 272 27.88 0.42 -0.03
N GLN A 273 26.97 0.97 0.78
CA GLN A 273 27.33 1.57 2.05
C GLN A 273 26.59 0.85 3.17
N PRO A 274 27.31 0.17 4.07
CA PRO A 274 26.72 -0.38 5.26
C PRO A 274 26.03 0.73 6.07
N ALA A 275 24.79 0.50 6.46
CA ALA A 275 24.09 1.42 7.34
C ALA A 275 24.73 1.41 8.74
N THR A 276 24.67 2.55 9.41
CA THR A 276 24.98 2.61 10.83
C THR A 276 23.71 2.48 11.65
N LEU A 277 23.85 1.97 12.89
CA LEU A 277 22.73 1.91 13.83
C LEU A 277 22.08 3.27 14.02
N GLU A 278 22.87 4.34 14.06
CA GLU A 278 22.36 5.70 14.23
C GLU A 278 21.42 6.11 13.10
N GLN A 279 21.77 5.78 11.86
CA GLN A 279 20.94 6.07 10.67
C GLN A 279 19.65 5.26 10.66
N ALA A 280 19.66 4.04 11.16
CA ALA A 280 18.51 3.12 11.16
C ALA A 280 17.65 3.23 12.44
N ARG A 281 18.16 3.86 13.50
CA ARG A 281 17.58 3.88 14.86
C ARG A 281 16.10 4.27 14.87
N ASP A 282 15.75 5.38 14.27
CA ASP A 282 14.38 5.90 14.31
C ASP A 282 13.42 5.04 13.48
N GLN A 283 13.88 4.52 12.34
CA GLN A 283 13.12 3.60 11.51
C GLN A 283 12.84 2.29 12.26
N ILE A 284 13.86 1.70 12.89
CA ILE A 284 13.74 0.47 13.70
C ILE A 284 12.79 0.70 14.87
N ARG A 285 12.98 1.80 15.59
CA ARG A 285 12.09 2.17 16.71
C ARG A 285 10.64 2.25 16.24
N GLY A 286 10.37 2.87 15.10
CA GLY A 286 9.04 2.95 14.51
C GLY A 286 8.45 1.58 14.19
N VAL A 287 9.22 0.68 13.56
CA VAL A 287 8.80 -0.68 13.21
C VAL A 287 8.46 -1.49 14.46
N LEU A 288 9.38 -1.52 15.45
CA LEU A 288 9.20 -2.28 16.69
C LEU A 288 8.04 -1.74 17.53
N LEU A 289 7.93 -0.41 17.63
CA LEU A 289 6.86 0.25 18.37
C LEU A 289 5.50 -0.07 17.76
N SER A 290 5.36 0.08 16.43
CA SER A 290 4.12 -0.21 15.73
C SER A 290 3.72 -1.68 15.84
N GLY A 291 4.65 -2.62 15.66
CA GLY A 291 4.37 -4.05 15.78
C GLY A 291 3.93 -4.43 17.20
N ARG A 292 4.60 -3.91 18.23
CA ARG A 292 4.24 -4.17 19.64
C ARG A 292 2.89 -3.55 20.00
N GLN A 293 2.65 -2.33 19.56
CA GLN A 293 1.40 -1.62 19.80
C GLN A 293 0.23 -2.37 19.15
N GLU A 294 0.41 -2.83 17.93
CA GLU A 294 -0.58 -3.62 17.21
C GLU A 294 -0.88 -4.94 17.92
N ALA A 295 0.15 -5.71 18.30
CA ALA A 295 -0.04 -6.97 19.03
C ALA A 295 -0.78 -6.76 20.35
N SER A 296 -0.39 -5.75 21.13
CA SER A 296 -1.05 -5.41 22.41
C SER A 296 -2.49 -4.95 22.19
N PHE A 297 -2.76 -4.20 21.11
CA PHE A 297 -4.11 -3.76 20.77
C PHE A 297 -5.01 -4.94 20.38
N GLN A 298 -4.50 -5.89 19.61
CA GLN A 298 -5.26 -7.09 19.25
C GLN A 298 -5.63 -7.96 20.46
N GLU A 299 -4.70 -8.15 21.41
CA GLU A 299 -4.99 -8.86 22.66
C GLU A 299 -6.04 -8.11 23.50
N TRP A 300 -5.90 -6.80 23.62
CA TRP A 300 -6.88 -5.97 24.28
C TRP A 300 -8.26 -6.06 23.60
N LEU A 301 -8.33 -5.94 22.28
CA LEU A 301 -9.56 -6.01 21.52
C LEU A 301 -10.26 -7.37 21.66
N LYS A 302 -9.50 -8.47 21.62
CA LYS A 302 -10.01 -9.81 21.88
C LYS A 302 -10.70 -9.87 23.25
N LYS A 303 -10.06 -9.31 24.30
CA LYS A 303 -10.63 -9.25 25.63
C LYS A 303 -11.92 -8.42 25.67
N ILE A 304 -11.94 -7.24 25.07
CA ILE A 304 -13.12 -6.37 25.06
C ILE A 304 -14.28 -6.99 24.27
N LYS A 305 -13.99 -7.67 23.15
CA LYS A 305 -15.03 -8.39 22.39
C LYS A 305 -15.73 -9.47 23.23
N THR A 306 -15.03 -10.17 24.11
CA THR A 306 -15.66 -11.16 25.02
C THR A 306 -16.54 -10.53 26.10
N GLN A 307 -16.31 -9.26 26.42
CA GLN A 307 -17.09 -8.51 27.42
C GLN A 307 -18.30 -7.81 26.80
N ALA A 308 -18.28 -7.59 25.48
CA ALA A 308 -19.36 -6.92 24.78
C ALA A 308 -20.59 -7.83 24.67
N LYS A 309 -21.78 -7.25 24.91
CA LYS A 309 -23.06 -7.94 24.67
C LYS A 309 -23.36 -7.88 23.17
N ILE A 310 -23.05 -8.98 22.47
CA ILE A 310 -23.27 -9.11 21.02
C ILE A 310 -24.43 -10.06 20.79
N THR A 311 -25.44 -9.60 20.03
CA THR A 311 -26.55 -10.42 19.55
C THR A 311 -26.52 -10.40 18.03
N ARG A 312 -26.71 -11.58 17.40
CA ARG A 312 -26.78 -11.76 15.94
C ARG A 312 -28.13 -12.37 15.56
N THR A 313 -28.70 -11.89 14.48
CA THR A 313 -30.01 -12.39 14.01
C THR A 313 -29.88 -13.63 13.15
N ASP A 314 -28.69 -13.89 12.59
CA ASP A 314 -28.36 -15.05 11.77
C ASP A 314 -28.00 -16.32 12.57
N GLN A 315 -27.87 -16.22 13.90
CA GLN A 315 -27.64 -17.37 14.77
C GLN A 315 -28.93 -17.72 15.56
N PRO A 316 -29.36 -19.00 15.55
CA PRO A 316 -30.43 -19.40 16.43
C PRO A 316 -30.04 -19.12 17.88
N THR A 317 -30.90 -18.38 18.58
CA THR A 317 -30.77 -18.16 20.03
C THR A 317 -30.71 -19.52 20.73
N LYS A 318 -29.58 -19.79 21.42
CA LYS A 318 -29.44 -20.95 22.32
C LYS A 318 -30.33 -20.79 23.53
#